data_600edbe259d64decd698e2821e7b98f6
#
_entry.id   600edbe259d64decd698e2821e7b98f6
#
_cell.length_a   1.000
_cell.length_b   1.000
_cell.length_c   1.000
_cell.angle_alpha   90.00
_cell.angle_beta   90.00
_cell.angle_gamma   90.00
#
_symmetry.space_group_name_H-M   'P 1'
#
loop_
_entity.id
_entity.type
_entity.pdbx_description
1 polymer ?
#
loop_
_entity_poly.entity_id
_entity_poly.type
_entity_poly.pdbx_seq_one_letter_code
_entity_poly.pdbx_strand_id
1 'polypeptide(L)'
;GAVTNTILDPIMIFGWLGLPAMGVRGAAIATVIGQWVSALLAILLNRFRNPEVKVRFRGYRPDPRVFREIYRVGLPTIVTQALGSIMVTAVNGILISFSSTAVAFFGVYYKLQNFLCLPMNGLGQASIPIAGYNLGAGKKERVLQLLKTVVPIGAGVGIAAALLFAALPAQLLGLFSASREMLELGVPALRIICGTFPLAAVTIVMGYTISGLGNGVINMLGTALRQLVLLVPAGYLFSRY
;
A
#
# COMPACT_ATOMS: atom_id res chain seq x y z
N GLY A 1 -13.65 12.19 -2.06
CA GLY A 1 -14.11 10.79 -1.93
C GLY A 1 -14.12 10.31 -0.49
N ALA A 2 -12.94 10.25 0.18
CA ALA A 2 -12.84 9.71 1.55
C ALA A 2 -13.73 10.48 2.54
N VAL A 3 -13.69 11.80 2.55
CA VAL A 3 -14.52 12.63 3.44
C VAL A 3 -16.02 12.39 3.17
N THR A 4 -16.43 12.34 1.90
CA THR A 4 -17.81 12.04 1.51
C THR A 4 -18.25 10.67 2.00
N ASN A 5 -17.39 9.66 1.83
CA ASN A 5 -17.65 8.29 2.30
C ASN A 5 -17.79 8.26 3.82
N THR A 6 -16.85 8.84 4.58
CA THR A 6 -16.89 8.91 6.05
C THR A 6 -18.17 9.57 6.59
N ILE A 7 -18.71 10.55 5.87
CA ILE A 7 -19.97 11.22 6.26
C ILE A 7 -21.18 10.37 5.89
N LEU A 8 -21.18 9.76 4.69
CA LEU A 8 -22.33 9.00 4.21
C LEU A 8 -22.45 7.61 4.82
N ASP A 9 -21.32 6.99 5.21
CA ASP A 9 -21.34 5.66 5.82
C ASP A 9 -22.26 5.57 7.05
N PRO A 10 -22.11 6.39 8.11
CA PRO A 10 -23.01 6.30 9.25
C PRO A 10 -24.47 6.66 8.89
N ILE A 11 -24.68 7.58 7.94
CA ILE A 11 -26.03 7.97 7.53
C ILE A 11 -26.75 6.80 6.84
N MET A 12 -26.06 6.10 5.94
CA MET A 12 -26.68 5.03 5.14
C MET A 12 -26.65 3.66 5.84
N ILE A 13 -25.64 3.40 6.68
CA ILE A 13 -25.55 2.15 7.43
C ILE A 13 -26.60 2.11 8.55
N PHE A 14 -26.66 3.16 9.35
CA PHE A 14 -27.51 3.22 10.55
C PHE A 14 -28.85 3.91 10.30
N GLY A 15 -29.08 4.50 9.13
CA GLY A 15 -30.34 5.15 8.81
C GLY A 15 -30.49 6.53 9.46
N TRP A 16 -29.42 7.29 9.64
CA TRP A 16 -29.49 8.66 10.17
C TRP A 16 -30.18 9.60 9.18
N LEU A 17 -30.66 10.72 9.68
CA LEU A 17 -31.36 11.76 8.91
C LEU A 17 -32.65 11.27 8.22
N GLY A 18 -33.32 10.25 8.75
CA GLY A 18 -34.59 9.75 8.23
C GLY A 18 -34.49 8.77 7.05
N LEU A 19 -33.28 8.34 6.70
CA LEU A 19 -33.10 7.29 5.71
C LEU A 19 -33.29 5.90 6.34
N PRO A 20 -33.70 4.88 5.56
CA PRO A 20 -33.77 3.52 6.06
C PRO A 20 -32.36 2.98 6.35
N ALA A 21 -32.20 2.25 7.47
CA ALA A 21 -30.95 1.58 7.80
C ALA A 21 -30.67 0.47 6.76
N MET A 22 -29.67 0.66 5.91
CA MET A 22 -29.35 -0.25 4.81
C MET A 22 -28.19 -1.21 5.12
N GLY A 23 -27.54 -1.07 6.29
CA GLY A 23 -26.43 -1.92 6.69
C GLY A 23 -25.30 -1.95 5.65
N VAL A 24 -24.87 -3.15 5.25
CA VAL A 24 -23.79 -3.37 4.27
C VAL A 24 -24.11 -2.74 2.90
N ARG A 25 -25.38 -2.74 2.47
CA ARG A 25 -25.79 -2.10 1.23
C ARG A 25 -25.58 -0.59 1.29
N GLY A 26 -25.86 0.02 2.46
CA GLY A 26 -25.62 1.45 2.69
C GLY A 26 -24.14 1.82 2.54
N ALA A 27 -23.22 1.03 3.11
CA ALA A 27 -21.79 1.21 2.97
C ALA A 27 -21.33 1.12 1.49
N ALA A 28 -21.87 0.16 0.73
CA ALA A 28 -21.56 0.03 -0.69
C ALA A 28 -22.00 1.25 -1.50
N ILE A 29 -23.22 1.75 -1.27
CA ILE A 29 -23.76 2.92 -1.95
C ILE A 29 -22.97 4.17 -1.57
N ALA A 30 -22.65 4.38 -0.29
CA ALA A 30 -21.84 5.49 0.18
C ALA A 30 -20.45 5.50 -0.46
N THR A 31 -19.83 4.32 -0.62
CA THR A 31 -18.54 4.17 -1.32
C THR A 31 -18.65 4.59 -2.79
N VAL A 32 -19.67 4.13 -3.50
CA VAL A 32 -19.90 4.51 -4.91
C VAL A 32 -20.12 6.02 -5.06
N ILE A 33 -20.98 6.61 -4.22
CA ILE A 33 -21.21 8.05 -4.22
C ILE A 33 -19.90 8.81 -3.95
N GLY A 34 -19.12 8.38 -2.96
CA GLY A 34 -17.82 8.98 -2.64
C GLY A 34 -16.85 8.96 -3.82
N GLN A 35 -16.82 7.88 -4.60
CA GLN A 35 -16.00 7.75 -5.80
C GLN A 35 -16.50 8.69 -6.93
N TRP A 36 -17.80 8.76 -7.17
CA TRP A 36 -18.37 9.67 -8.16
C TRP A 36 -18.10 11.14 -7.83
N VAL A 37 -18.29 11.53 -6.57
CA VAL A 37 -17.96 12.90 -6.09
C VAL A 37 -16.47 13.19 -6.30
N SER A 38 -15.59 12.24 -6.00
CA SER A 38 -14.15 12.38 -6.22
C SER A 38 -13.81 12.55 -7.69
N ALA A 39 -14.40 11.73 -8.56
CA ALA A 39 -14.19 11.81 -10.01
C ALA A 39 -14.67 13.15 -10.59
N LEU A 40 -15.87 13.59 -10.22
CA LEU A 40 -16.42 14.88 -10.66
C LEU A 40 -15.55 16.05 -10.19
N LEU A 41 -15.12 16.06 -8.94
CA LEU A 41 -14.21 17.09 -8.41
C LEU A 41 -12.87 17.08 -9.16
N ALA A 42 -12.32 15.92 -9.44
CA ALA A 42 -11.05 15.79 -10.18
C ALA A 42 -11.19 16.38 -11.60
N ILE A 43 -12.29 16.06 -12.31
CA ILE A 43 -12.58 16.60 -13.65
C ILE A 43 -12.76 18.13 -13.60
N LEU A 44 -13.52 18.63 -12.63
CA LEU A 44 -13.76 20.07 -12.47
C LEU A 44 -12.47 20.81 -12.14
N LEU A 45 -11.69 20.32 -11.19
CA LEU A 45 -10.41 20.92 -10.82
C LEU A 45 -9.42 20.89 -11.98
N ASN A 46 -9.34 19.78 -12.73
CA ASN A 46 -8.51 19.73 -13.92
C ASN A 46 -8.94 20.73 -14.98
N ARG A 47 -10.25 20.90 -15.17
CA ARG A 47 -10.78 21.85 -16.17
C ARG A 47 -10.52 23.31 -15.80
N PHE A 48 -10.66 23.67 -14.52
CA PHE A 48 -10.63 25.09 -14.08
C PHE A 48 -9.27 25.50 -13.49
N ARG A 49 -8.51 24.59 -12.93
CA ARG A 49 -7.26 24.90 -12.21
C ARG A 49 -6.00 24.36 -12.86
N ASN A 50 -6.12 23.48 -13.87
CA ASN A 50 -4.96 22.93 -14.57
C ASN A 50 -4.84 23.51 -15.98
N PRO A 51 -3.97 24.50 -16.21
CA PRO A 51 -3.76 25.08 -17.54
C PRO A 51 -2.89 24.17 -18.44
N GLU A 52 -2.09 23.28 -17.86
CA GLU A 52 -1.09 22.50 -18.58
C GLU A 52 -1.70 21.29 -19.30
N VAL A 53 -2.68 20.61 -18.67
CA VAL A 53 -3.27 19.38 -19.21
C VAL A 53 -4.77 19.61 -19.48
N LYS A 54 -5.11 19.82 -20.74
CA LYS A 54 -6.51 19.93 -21.17
C LYS A 54 -7.00 18.60 -21.73
N VAL A 55 -7.85 17.90 -20.97
CA VAL A 55 -8.49 16.67 -21.45
C VAL A 55 -9.49 17.00 -22.55
N ARG A 56 -9.22 16.57 -23.77
CA ARG A 56 -10.11 16.70 -24.94
C ARG A 56 -10.42 15.32 -25.50
N PHE A 57 -11.69 14.94 -25.46
CA PHE A 57 -12.14 13.66 -26.04
C PHE A 57 -12.41 13.74 -27.54
N ARG A 58 -12.70 14.95 -28.04
CA ARG A 58 -13.04 15.18 -29.46
C ARG A 58 -11.76 15.11 -30.31
N GLY A 59 -11.74 14.19 -31.29
CA GLY A 59 -10.57 14.00 -32.16
C GLY A 59 -9.49 13.09 -31.58
N TYR A 60 -9.75 12.41 -30.44
CA TYR A 60 -8.81 11.45 -29.88
C TYR A 60 -8.63 10.28 -30.84
N ARG A 61 -7.37 10.01 -31.22
CA ARG A 61 -6.95 8.81 -31.92
C ARG A 61 -6.00 8.03 -31.03
N PRO A 62 -6.29 6.74 -30.76
CA PRO A 62 -5.40 5.91 -29.97
C PRO A 62 -4.03 5.77 -30.68
N ASP A 63 -2.95 6.14 -30.01
CA ASP A 63 -1.58 5.95 -30.50
C ASP A 63 -0.99 4.68 -29.85
N PRO A 64 -0.67 3.64 -30.64
CA PRO A 64 -0.07 2.41 -30.14
C PRO A 64 1.26 2.63 -29.40
N ARG A 65 2.01 3.68 -29.73
CA ARG A 65 3.29 4.00 -29.07
C ARG A 65 3.05 4.43 -27.63
N VAL A 66 2.06 5.31 -27.41
CA VAL A 66 1.67 5.75 -26.07
C VAL A 66 1.16 4.58 -25.23
N PHE A 67 0.33 3.69 -25.82
CA PHE A 67 -0.11 2.48 -25.13
C PHE A 67 1.07 1.60 -24.72
N ARG A 68 2.03 1.39 -25.61
CA ARG A 68 3.24 0.59 -25.33
C ARG A 68 4.04 1.17 -24.16
N GLU A 69 4.20 2.49 -24.10
CA GLU A 69 4.89 3.15 -22.99
C GLU A 69 4.14 3.03 -21.67
N ILE A 70 2.81 3.20 -21.68
CA ILE A 70 1.96 3.00 -20.50
C ILE A 70 2.12 1.57 -19.96
N TYR A 71 2.01 0.56 -20.83
CA TYR A 71 2.15 -0.84 -20.43
C TYR A 71 3.59 -1.19 -20.01
N ARG A 72 4.59 -0.59 -20.61
CA ARG A 72 6.00 -0.80 -20.22
C ARG A 72 6.26 -0.40 -18.77
N VAL A 73 5.60 0.64 -18.28
CA VAL A 73 5.73 1.10 -16.89
C VAL A 73 4.69 0.44 -15.98
N GLY A 74 3.47 0.24 -16.49
CA GLY A 74 2.34 -0.29 -15.72
C GLY A 74 2.43 -1.79 -15.44
N LEU A 75 2.86 -2.61 -16.40
CA LEU A 75 2.97 -4.06 -16.23
C LEU A 75 3.86 -4.47 -15.05
N PRO A 76 5.09 -3.93 -14.89
CA PRO A 76 5.89 -4.23 -13.71
C PRO A 76 5.19 -3.90 -12.39
N THR A 77 4.41 -2.83 -12.36
CA THR A 77 3.65 -2.43 -11.17
C THR A 77 2.51 -3.41 -10.88
N ILE A 78 1.78 -3.85 -11.91
CA ILE A 78 0.72 -4.89 -11.78
C ILE A 78 1.32 -6.19 -11.24
N VAL A 79 2.43 -6.64 -11.81
CA VAL A 79 3.13 -7.84 -11.35
C VAL A 79 3.58 -7.70 -9.89
N THR A 80 4.16 -6.55 -9.53
CA THR A 80 4.59 -6.28 -8.14
C THR A 80 3.42 -6.38 -7.15
N GLN A 81 2.25 -5.87 -7.50
CA GLN A 81 1.04 -5.97 -6.68
C GLN A 81 0.52 -7.42 -6.59
N ALA A 82 0.52 -8.14 -7.70
CA ALA A 82 0.13 -9.55 -7.74
C ALA A 82 1.07 -10.44 -6.90
N LEU A 83 2.38 -10.17 -6.91
CA LEU A 83 3.37 -10.88 -6.09
C LEU A 83 3.04 -10.78 -4.60
N GLY A 84 2.55 -9.62 -4.13
CA GLY A 84 2.09 -9.47 -2.73
C GLY A 84 0.94 -10.41 -2.39
N SER A 85 -0.05 -10.55 -3.27
CA SER A 85 -1.19 -11.46 -3.07
C SER A 85 -0.75 -12.93 -3.10
N ILE A 86 0.14 -13.29 -4.02
CA ILE A 86 0.70 -14.65 -4.12
C ILE A 86 1.47 -15.00 -2.83
N MET A 87 2.29 -14.08 -2.33
CA MET A 87 3.03 -14.25 -1.09
C MET A 87 2.10 -14.50 0.11
N VAL A 88 1.06 -13.67 0.26
CA VAL A 88 0.07 -13.84 1.35
C VAL A 88 -0.61 -15.21 1.27
N THR A 89 -1.00 -15.64 0.06
CA THR A 89 -1.63 -16.95 -0.15
C THR A 89 -0.66 -18.08 0.20
N ALA A 90 0.60 -18.00 -0.24
CA ALA A 90 1.61 -19.00 0.04
C ALA A 90 1.92 -19.09 1.55
N VAL A 91 2.09 -17.96 2.23
CA VAL A 91 2.34 -17.91 3.68
C VAL A 91 1.14 -18.46 4.45
N ASN A 92 -0.10 -18.13 4.07
CA ASN A 92 -1.30 -18.73 4.69
C ASN A 92 -1.35 -20.25 4.50
N GLY A 93 -0.95 -20.75 3.31
CA GLY A 93 -0.84 -22.18 3.04
C GLY A 93 0.20 -22.90 3.92
N ILE A 94 1.28 -22.21 4.28
CA ILE A 94 2.26 -22.73 5.24
C ILE A 94 1.68 -22.68 6.67
N LEU A 95 1.10 -21.55 7.08
CA LEU A 95 0.62 -21.34 8.44
C LEU A 95 -0.56 -22.23 8.83
N ILE A 96 -1.43 -22.61 7.88
CA ILE A 96 -2.56 -23.48 8.14
C ILE A 96 -2.12 -24.89 8.61
N SER A 97 -0.90 -25.31 8.23
CA SER A 97 -0.35 -26.59 8.69
C SER A 97 0.07 -26.58 10.17
N PHE A 98 0.18 -25.41 10.79
CA PHE A 98 0.47 -25.28 12.22
C PHE A 98 -0.79 -25.10 13.04
N SER A 99 -1.56 -24.06 12.77
CA SER A 99 -2.84 -23.84 13.44
C SER A 99 -3.69 -22.77 12.69
N SER A 100 -5.00 -22.82 12.90
CA SER A 100 -5.91 -21.77 12.44
C SER A 100 -5.64 -20.43 13.14
N THR A 101 -5.17 -20.46 14.38
CA THR A 101 -4.76 -19.29 15.17
C THR A 101 -3.56 -18.57 14.52
N ALA A 102 -2.60 -19.31 13.96
CA ALA A 102 -1.47 -18.73 13.25
C ALA A 102 -1.92 -17.98 11.98
N VAL A 103 -2.86 -18.54 11.23
CA VAL A 103 -3.46 -17.86 10.05
C VAL A 103 -4.21 -16.61 10.46
N ALA A 104 -5.02 -16.68 11.53
CA ALA A 104 -5.75 -15.54 12.07
C ALA A 104 -4.80 -14.43 12.56
N PHE A 105 -3.72 -14.79 13.25
CA PHE A 105 -2.67 -13.87 13.67
C PHE A 105 -2.03 -13.19 12.46
N PHE A 106 -1.65 -13.94 11.42
CA PHE A 106 -1.05 -13.37 10.21
C PHE A 106 -1.99 -12.39 9.51
N GLY A 107 -3.29 -12.69 9.48
CA GLY A 107 -4.30 -11.80 8.95
C GLY A 107 -4.39 -10.46 9.71
N VAL A 108 -4.34 -10.50 11.05
CA VAL A 108 -4.30 -9.29 11.90
C VAL A 108 -2.99 -8.52 11.70
N TYR A 109 -1.86 -9.23 11.72
CA TYR A 109 -0.54 -8.64 11.45
C TYR A 109 -0.52 -7.91 10.10
N TYR A 110 -1.04 -8.55 9.04
CA TYR A 110 -1.05 -7.97 7.70
C TYR A 110 -1.89 -6.69 7.62
N LYS A 111 -3.02 -6.64 8.34
CA LYS A 111 -3.84 -5.41 8.46
C LYS A 111 -3.09 -4.30 9.19
N LEU A 112 -2.46 -4.62 10.31
CA LEU A 112 -1.64 -3.67 11.07
C LEU A 112 -0.46 -3.16 10.25
N GLN A 113 0.25 -4.03 9.56
CA GLN A 113 1.36 -3.69 8.68
C GLN A 113 0.91 -2.76 7.54
N ASN A 114 -0.21 -3.07 6.89
CA ASN A 114 -0.76 -2.21 5.83
C ASN A 114 -1.06 -0.81 6.34
N PHE A 115 -1.66 -0.68 7.52
CA PHE A 115 -1.92 0.62 8.12
C PHE A 115 -0.65 1.44 8.33
N LEU A 116 0.42 0.79 8.82
CA LEU A 116 1.73 1.43 8.99
C LEU A 116 2.42 1.77 7.65
N CYS A 117 2.17 0.99 6.60
CA CYS A 117 2.73 1.26 5.28
C CYS A 117 2.05 2.44 4.57
N LEU A 118 0.86 2.89 4.98
CA LEU A 118 0.13 3.98 4.32
C LEU A 118 0.96 5.29 4.21
N PRO A 119 1.61 5.81 5.28
CA PRO A 119 2.44 7.01 5.16
C PRO A 119 3.64 6.80 4.22
N MET A 120 4.25 5.62 4.24
CA MET A 120 5.39 5.29 3.36
C MET A 120 4.96 5.20 1.89
N ASN A 121 3.78 4.61 1.64
CA ASN A 121 3.19 4.55 0.30
C ASN A 121 2.86 5.95 -0.21
N GLY A 122 2.30 6.83 0.64
CA GLY A 122 2.02 8.22 0.29
C GLY A 122 3.30 8.97 -0.08
N LEU A 123 4.34 8.88 0.75
CA LEU A 123 5.65 9.48 0.49
C LEU A 123 6.28 8.93 -0.80
N GLY A 124 6.20 7.62 -1.00
CA GLY A 124 6.70 6.95 -2.19
C GLY A 124 5.97 7.40 -3.45
N GLN A 125 4.64 7.43 -3.45
CA GLN A 125 3.85 7.88 -4.59
C GLN A 125 4.14 9.34 -4.96
N ALA A 126 4.32 10.23 -3.98
CA ALA A 126 4.73 11.61 -4.22
C ALA A 126 6.13 11.70 -4.86
N SER A 127 7.02 10.74 -4.57
CA SER A 127 8.37 10.71 -5.12
C SER A 127 8.42 10.38 -6.63
N ILE A 128 7.44 9.63 -7.14
CA ILE A 128 7.38 9.22 -8.56
C ILE A 128 7.41 10.42 -9.53
N PRO A 129 6.46 11.37 -9.47
CA PRO A 129 6.44 12.49 -10.40
C PRO A 129 7.65 13.42 -10.20
N ILE A 130 8.11 13.59 -8.95
CA ILE A 130 9.28 14.45 -8.67
C ILE A 130 10.54 13.84 -9.28
N ALA A 131 10.76 12.53 -9.12
CA ALA A 131 11.89 11.82 -9.71
C ALA A 131 11.86 11.89 -11.24
N GLY A 132 10.70 11.55 -11.85
CA GLY A 132 10.51 11.55 -13.29
C GLY A 132 10.72 12.93 -13.92
N TYR A 133 10.13 13.97 -13.34
CA TYR A 133 10.27 15.35 -13.81
C TYR A 133 11.74 15.83 -13.78
N ASN A 134 12.43 15.61 -12.65
CA ASN A 134 13.82 16.06 -12.51
C ASN A 134 14.78 15.24 -13.38
N LEU A 135 14.51 13.95 -13.59
CA LEU A 135 15.28 13.12 -14.51
C LEU A 135 15.09 13.61 -15.96
N GLY A 136 13.84 13.86 -16.39
CA GLY A 136 13.55 14.41 -17.72
C GLY A 136 14.18 15.78 -17.98
N ALA A 137 14.31 16.60 -16.94
CA ALA A 137 15.01 17.89 -16.98
C ALA A 137 16.55 17.77 -16.90
N GLY A 138 17.12 16.56 -16.85
CA GLY A 138 18.56 16.33 -16.73
C GLY A 138 19.16 16.69 -15.36
N LYS A 139 18.33 17.01 -14.35
CA LYS A 139 18.75 17.49 -13.01
C LYS A 139 19.00 16.33 -12.05
N LYS A 140 20.06 15.55 -12.27
CA LYS A 140 20.42 14.39 -11.43
C LYS A 140 20.62 14.74 -9.95
N GLU A 141 21.16 15.91 -9.65
CA GLU A 141 21.36 16.37 -8.28
C GLU A 141 20.04 16.52 -7.50
N ARG A 142 18.97 16.96 -8.18
CA ARG A 142 17.64 17.06 -7.59
C ARG A 142 17.04 15.69 -7.26
N VAL A 143 17.29 14.70 -8.09
CA VAL A 143 16.90 13.31 -7.81
C VAL A 143 17.64 12.77 -6.60
N LEU A 144 18.95 13.08 -6.48
CA LEU A 144 19.73 12.69 -5.31
C LEU A 144 19.26 13.41 -4.03
N GLN A 145 18.93 14.71 -4.12
CA GLN A 145 18.33 15.46 -3.02
C GLN A 145 17.00 14.88 -2.59
N LEU A 146 16.14 14.45 -3.53
CA LEU A 146 14.89 13.76 -3.23
C LEU A 146 15.17 12.51 -2.39
N LEU A 147 16.09 11.63 -2.84
CA LEU A 147 16.45 10.43 -2.08
C LEU A 147 16.99 10.74 -0.68
N LYS A 148 17.88 11.73 -0.56
CA LYS A 148 18.43 12.18 0.73
C LYS A 148 17.35 12.72 1.68
N THR A 149 16.22 13.15 1.16
CA THR A 149 15.08 13.63 1.96
C THR A 149 14.12 12.50 2.30
N VAL A 150 13.68 11.72 1.30
CA VAL A 150 12.59 10.75 1.51
C VAL A 150 13.05 9.49 2.24
N VAL A 151 14.31 9.07 2.06
CA VAL A 151 14.84 7.87 2.71
C VAL A 151 14.93 8.02 4.23
N PRO A 152 15.51 9.11 4.79
CA PRO A 152 15.52 9.32 6.24
C PRO A 152 14.11 9.48 6.83
N ILE A 153 13.20 10.15 6.12
CA ILE A 153 11.80 10.27 6.57
C ILE A 153 11.14 8.88 6.61
N GLY A 154 11.30 8.08 5.56
CA GLY A 154 10.81 6.72 5.52
C GLY A 154 11.39 5.84 6.63
N ALA A 155 12.71 5.93 6.85
CA ALA A 155 13.39 5.22 7.95
C ALA A 155 12.85 5.66 9.32
N GLY A 156 12.64 6.96 9.53
CA GLY A 156 12.08 7.51 10.77
C GLY A 156 10.67 6.98 11.05
N VAL A 157 9.80 6.94 10.03
CA VAL A 157 8.45 6.32 10.14
C VAL A 157 8.57 4.83 10.45
N GLY A 158 9.49 4.12 9.79
CA GLY A 158 9.76 2.70 10.06
C GLY A 158 10.25 2.44 11.48
N ILE A 159 11.12 3.29 12.02
CA ILE A 159 11.60 3.23 13.41
C ILE A 159 10.45 3.50 14.38
N ALA A 160 9.66 4.55 14.16
CA ALA A 160 8.51 4.86 15.00
C ALA A 160 7.51 3.69 15.04
N ALA A 161 7.24 3.08 13.87
CA ALA A 161 6.42 1.88 13.76
C ALA A 161 7.03 0.70 14.53
N ALA A 162 8.33 0.46 14.40
CA ALA A 162 9.02 -0.61 15.12
C ALA A 162 8.92 -0.43 16.64
N LEU A 163 9.14 0.79 17.13
CA LEU A 163 9.00 1.11 18.55
C LEU A 163 7.57 0.90 19.06
N LEU A 164 6.56 1.32 18.28
CA LEU A 164 5.16 1.13 18.62
C LEU A 164 4.81 -0.37 18.75
N PHE A 165 5.26 -1.20 17.81
CA PHE A 165 4.99 -2.64 17.80
C PHE A 165 5.79 -3.40 18.86
N ALA A 166 6.98 -2.93 19.21
CA ALA A 166 7.79 -3.48 20.30
C ALA A 166 7.21 -3.15 21.67
N ALA A 167 6.71 -1.91 21.85
CA ALA A 167 6.21 -1.43 23.13
C ALA A 167 4.78 -1.90 23.44
N LEU A 168 3.89 -1.92 22.45
CA LEU A 168 2.46 -2.12 22.62
C LEU A 168 1.88 -3.31 21.80
N PRO A 169 2.56 -4.46 21.68
CA PRO A 169 2.10 -5.55 20.81
C PRO A 169 0.76 -6.15 21.25
N ALA A 170 0.54 -6.33 22.56
CA ALA A 170 -0.70 -6.88 23.10
C ALA A 170 -1.89 -5.95 22.87
N GLN A 171 -1.71 -4.64 23.03
CA GLN A 171 -2.74 -3.64 22.79
C GLN A 171 -3.13 -3.59 21.30
N LEU A 172 -2.15 -3.64 20.42
CA LEU A 172 -2.38 -3.64 18.97
C LEU A 172 -3.17 -4.88 18.51
N LEU A 173 -2.84 -6.06 19.04
CA LEU A 173 -3.61 -7.28 18.79
C LEU A 173 -5.00 -7.22 19.43
N GLY A 174 -5.11 -6.64 20.62
CA GLY A 174 -6.38 -6.45 21.34
C GLY A 174 -7.42 -5.63 20.58
N LEU A 175 -6.98 -4.68 19.72
CA LEU A 175 -7.89 -3.93 18.82
C LEU A 175 -8.68 -4.84 17.86
N PHE A 176 -8.18 -6.04 17.61
CA PHE A 176 -8.80 -7.03 16.73
C PHE A 176 -9.43 -8.19 17.49
N SER A 177 -9.77 -8.00 18.78
CA SER A 177 -10.38 -9.03 19.63
C SER A 177 -9.57 -10.32 19.68
N ALA A 178 -8.23 -10.20 19.81
CA ALA A 178 -7.32 -11.33 19.83
C ALA A 178 -7.62 -12.28 20.99
N SER A 179 -7.71 -13.57 20.72
CA SER A 179 -7.83 -14.61 21.74
C SER A 179 -6.54 -14.71 22.57
N ARG A 180 -6.62 -15.33 23.76
CA ARG A 180 -5.46 -15.55 24.63
C ARG A 180 -4.35 -16.32 23.90
N GLU A 181 -4.73 -17.35 23.15
CA GLU A 181 -3.81 -18.15 22.35
C GLU A 181 -3.12 -17.30 21.25
N MET A 182 -3.88 -16.41 20.59
CA MET A 182 -3.33 -15.48 19.61
C MET A 182 -2.37 -14.47 20.24
N LEU A 183 -2.60 -14.04 21.48
CA LEU A 183 -1.68 -13.14 22.20
C LEU A 183 -0.39 -13.86 22.59
N GLU A 184 -0.48 -15.08 23.09
CA GLU A 184 0.69 -15.89 23.47
C GLU A 184 1.65 -16.13 22.29
N LEU A 185 1.10 -16.39 21.11
CA LEU A 185 1.86 -16.57 19.87
C LEU A 185 2.28 -15.24 19.22
N GLY A 186 1.36 -14.26 19.20
CA GLY A 186 1.50 -13.06 18.40
C GLY A 186 2.39 -12.00 19.02
N VAL A 187 2.45 -11.87 20.35
CA VAL A 187 3.28 -10.87 21.02
C VAL A 187 4.79 -11.08 20.73
N PRO A 188 5.35 -12.28 20.93
CA PRO A 188 6.76 -12.51 20.57
C PRO A 188 7.01 -12.39 19.07
N ALA A 189 6.08 -12.86 18.22
CA ALA A 189 6.19 -12.75 16.78
C ALA A 189 6.25 -11.28 16.32
N LEU A 190 5.38 -10.41 16.83
CA LEU A 190 5.40 -8.96 16.51
C LEU A 190 6.71 -8.29 16.92
N ARG A 191 7.26 -8.64 18.10
CA ARG A 191 8.55 -8.11 18.57
C ARG A 191 9.72 -8.50 17.68
N ILE A 192 9.71 -9.69 17.12
CA ILE A 192 10.75 -10.14 16.17
C ILE A 192 10.58 -9.41 14.83
N ILE A 193 9.36 -9.36 14.30
CA ILE A 193 9.08 -8.80 12.97
C ILE A 193 9.33 -7.29 12.94
N CYS A 194 8.99 -6.54 14.00
CA CYS A 194 9.12 -5.08 14.02
C CYS A 194 10.56 -4.59 13.79
N GLY A 195 11.58 -5.39 14.11
CA GLY A 195 12.97 -5.08 13.81
C GLY A 195 13.26 -4.90 12.31
N THR A 196 12.43 -5.45 11.44
CA THR A 196 12.58 -5.31 9.99
C THR A 196 11.92 -4.04 9.42
N PHE A 197 11.08 -3.35 10.16
CA PHE A 197 10.27 -2.23 9.67
C PHE A 197 11.09 -1.05 9.14
N PRO A 198 12.19 -0.60 9.78
CA PRO A 198 13.01 0.49 9.25
C PRO A 198 13.57 0.16 7.85
N LEU A 199 14.06 -1.08 7.68
CA LEU A 199 14.61 -1.53 6.41
C LEU A 199 13.50 -1.67 5.35
N ALA A 200 12.34 -2.21 5.73
CA ALA A 200 11.19 -2.32 4.84
C ALA A 200 10.70 -0.93 4.37
N ALA A 201 10.66 0.07 5.26
CA ALA A 201 10.28 1.43 4.93
C ALA A 201 11.22 2.06 3.89
N VAL A 202 12.52 1.94 4.10
CA VAL A 202 13.53 2.41 3.14
C VAL A 202 13.35 1.73 1.79
N THR A 203 13.17 0.40 1.78
CA THR A 203 12.98 -0.38 0.55
C THR A 203 11.73 0.04 -0.22
N ILE A 204 10.61 0.32 0.48
CA ILE A 204 9.37 0.78 -0.13
C ILE A 204 9.59 2.14 -0.83
N VAL A 205 10.13 3.12 -0.12
CA VAL A 205 10.33 4.47 -0.65
C VAL A 205 11.32 4.48 -1.81
N MET A 206 12.42 3.73 -1.71
CA MET A 206 13.39 3.58 -2.81
C MET A 206 12.76 2.90 -4.02
N GLY A 207 11.93 1.86 -3.82
CA GLY A 207 11.24 1.17 -4.90
C GLY A 207 10.32 2.09 -5.70
N TYR A 208 9.57 2.97 -5.04
CA TYR A 208 8.76 4.00 -5.70
C TYR A 208 9.63 4.99 -6.48
N THR A 209 10.72 5.46 -5.89
CA THR A 209 11.63 6.40 -6.57
C THR A 209 12.26 5.78 -7.82
N ILE A 210 12.73 4.53 -7.73
CA ILE A 210 13.26 3.77 -8.89
C ILE A 210 12.19 3.62 -9.98
N SER A 211 10.95 3.34 -9.59
CA SER A 211 9.83 3.27 -10.54
C SER A 211 9.58 4.61 -11.22
N GLY A 212 9.70 5.73 -10.48
CA GLY A 212 9.62 7.09 -11.01
C GLY A 212 10.74 7.45 -12.00
N LEU A 213 11.90 6.79 -11.91
CA LEU A 213 12.98 6.90 -12.87
C LEU A 213 12.77 6.06 -14.16
N GLY A 214 11.60 5.43 -14.32
CA GLY A 214 11.26 4.59 -15.46
C GLY A 214 11.74 3.15 -15.35
N ASN A 215 12.38 2.76 -14.24
CA ASN A 215 12.92 1.42 -14.03
C ASN A 215 12.04 0.53 -13.14
N GLY A 216 10.73 0.48 -13.41
CA GLY A 216 9.76 -0.33 -12.67
C GLY A 216 10.11 -1.83 -12.65
N VAL A 217 10.81 -2.32 -13.66
CA VAL A 217 11.27 -3.72 -13.74
C VAL A 217 12.26 -4.04 -12.62
N ILE A 218 13.19 -3.13 -12.29
CA ILE A 218 14.16 -3.33 -11.20
C ILE A 218 13.41 -3.46 -9.86
N ASN A 219 12.43 -2.60 -9.61
CA ASN A 219 11.60 -2.68 -8.41
C ASN A 219 10.81 -3.99 -8.34
N MET A 220 10.24 -4.42 -9.47
CA MET A 220 9.52 -5.70 -9.59
C MET A 220 10.44 -6.88 -9.28
N LEU A 221 11.64 -6.95 -9.89
CA LEU A 221 12.60 -8.03 -9.64
C LEU A 221 13.06 -8.06 -8.19
N GLY A 222 13.37 -6.91 -7.59
CA GLY A 222 13.73 -6.82 -6.17
C GLY A 222 12.60 -7.32 -5.25
N THR A 223 11.35 -6.98 -5.56
CA THR A 223 10.18 -7.45 -4.81
C THR A 223 9.96 -8.95 -5.00
N ALA A 224 10.08 -9.46 -6.22
CA ALA A 224 9.96 -10.89 -6.53
C ALA A 224 11.02 -11.71 -5.78
N LEU A 225 12.28 -11.28 -5.83
CA LEU A 225 13.38 -11.93 -5.13
C LEU A 225 13.10 -11.99 -3.62
N ARG A 226 12.72 -10.86 -3.02
CA ARG A 226 12.44 -10.79 -1.58
C ARG A 226 11.25 -11.64 -1.17
N GLN A 227 10.12 -11.55 -1.89
CA GLN A 227 8.87 -12.18 -1.47
C GLN A 227 8.77 -13.65 -1.86
N LEU A 228 9.13 -14.02 -3.08
CA LEU A 228 8.96 -15.38 -3.57
C LEU A 228 10.22 -16.24 -3.38
N VAL A 229 11.41 -15.69 -3.61
CA VAL A 229 12.64 -16.47 -3.59
C VAL A 229 13.24 -16.57 -2.19
N LEU A 230 13.12 -15.53 -1.38
CA LEU A 230 13.67 -15.53 -0.02
C LEU A 230 12.62 -15.87 1.03
N LEU A 231 11.50 -15.13 1.08
CA LEU A 231 10.56 -15.25 2.20
C LEU A 231 9.76 -16.56 2.16
N VAL A 232 9.19 -16.95 1.04
CA VAL A 232 8.36 -18.17 0.95
C VAL A 232 9.18 -19.45 1.15
N PRO A 233 10.34 -19.67 0.48
CA PRO A 233 11.16 -20.83 0.74
C PRO A 233 11.75 -20.88 2.15
N ALA A 234 12.17 -19.72 2.70
CA ALA A 234 12.63 -19.66 4.09
C ALA A 234 11.50 -20.03 5.06
N GLY A 235 10.30 -19.48 4.88
CA GLY A 235 9.13 -19.84 5.67
C GLY A 235 8.80 -21.33 5.59
N TYR A 236 8.88 -21.92 4.40
CA TYR A 236 8.68 -23.35 4.21
C TYR A 236 9.78 -24.22 4.87
N LEU A 237 11.04 -23.80 4.76
CA LEU A 237 12.14 -24.52 5.42
C LEU A 237 12.00 -24.47 6.95
N PHE A 238 11.79 -23.28 7.52
CA PHE A 238 11.58 -23.12 8.97
C PHE A 238 10.30 -23.78 9.49
N SER A 239 9.32 -24.04 8.62
CA SER A 239 8.11 -24.76 8.99
C SER A 239 8.34 -26.25 9.26
N ARG A 240 9.51 -26.79 8.86
CA ARG A 240 9.85 -28.20 9.03
C ARG A 240 10.72 -28.50 10.26
N TYR A 241 11.23 -27.45 10.90
CA TYR A 241 11.99 -27.53 12.14
C TYR A 241 11.16 -26.99 13.32
#